data_4875184b02fed11046693cb1e26fcc73
#
_entry.id   4875184b02fed11046693cb1e26fcc73
#
_cell.length_a   1.000
_cell.length_b   1.000
_cell.length_c   1.000
_cell.angle_alpha   90.00
_cell.angle_beta   90.00
_cell.angle_gamma   90.00
#
_symmetry.space_group_name_H-M   'P 1'
#
loop_
_entity.id
_entity.type
_entity.pdbx_description
1 polymer ?
#
loop_
_entity_poly.entity_id
_entity_poly.type
_entity_poly.pdbx_seq_one_letter_code
_entity_poly.pdbx_strand_id
1 'polypeptide(L)'
;MPQPRRSAYDRDGGAPRRRDMPILLAGRRRGGQIHVMNDTPTTEEGSVSGSLETPRTASAGEPLPAPPPAGAEAAEPGLIDRALENLWARWRDIAASAREAVGAAPRANLPREDADRLKAQMQACLETRGGEVSARARAAQLGRTYLALDAEGRRNFLMILARDFDVDRAAVDEAVEAFHRADADPVERGRAERALRRALEPPRLNLLTQFNGLPEGVKFLVDLRAELLGMAAREPLLQALEDDLKSLLRHWFDVGFLEMRRITWDSPASLLEKLIAYEAVHEIRSWQDLKDRLDSDRRCFAFFHPRMPNEPLIFVEVALVQGMSDNVQALLDPSAPVCDPGAADSAIFYSISNAQKGLAGISFGNFLIKRVADGLAAEFPNLKTFATLSPIPGFRRWLDGELAARGDDLLPPAERERVAEHLVMSGPAEAGPGILESALARPDWPDDEGLCKALRAPLMRLGARYLLNARASGGSGGTPRARDPVAHFHLSNGARMERLNWLGDRSAKGIAQSCGLMINYRYRLNEIDANHEAYRGEGKVNASSSLRSLTRGA
;
A
#
# COMPACT_ATOMS: atom_id res chain seq x y z
N MET A 1 12.87 -38.82 48.31
CA MET A 1 13.61 -38.35 49.50
C MET A 1 15.08 -38.51 49.23
N PRO A 2 15.98 -37.59 49.57
CA PRO A 2 15.73 -36.37 50.36
C PRO A 2 16.06 -35.07 49.63
N GLN A 3 15.37 -33.98 49.97
CA GLN A 3 15.97 -32.65 50.09
C GLN A 3 16.96 -32.65 51.28
N PRO A 4 17.77 -31.66 51.61
CA PRO A 4 17.75 -30.23 51.34
C PRO A 4 19.12 -29.53 51.25
N ARG A 5 19.20 -28.22 50.97
CA ARG A 5 19.78 -27.23 51.93
C ARG A 5 19.68 -25.79 51.39
N ARG A 6 19.01 -24.96 52.17
CA ARG A 6 19.12 -23.50 52.18
C ARG A 6 20.49 -23.06 52.66
N SER A 7 21.02 -21.98 52.08
CA SER A 7 21.96 -21.10 52.78
C SER A 7 21.63 -19.65 52.42
N ALA A 8 21.29 -18.92 53.49
CA ALA A 8 21.14 -17.49 53.51
C ALA A 8 22.52 -16.82 53.52
N TYR A 9 22.63 -15.68 52.87
CA TYR A 9 23.48 -14.58 53.31
C TYR A 9 22.79 -13.26 53.06
N ASP A 10 22.74 -12.52 54.13
CA ASP A 10 22.07 -11.26 54.40
C ASP A 10 23.04 -10.09 54.12
N ARG A 11 22.45 -8.94 53.71
CA ARG A 11 22.79 -7.55 54.07
C ARG A 11 23.96 -6.82 53.42
N ASP A 12 23.59 -5.67 52.97
CA ASP A 12 24.08 -4.28 53.03
C ASP A 12 24.38 -3.73 51.64
N GLY A 13 23.68 -2.71 51.12
CA GLY A 13 23.60 -1.36 51.64
C GLY A 13 24.42 -0.47 50.67
N GLY A 14 23.76 0.43 49.91
CA GLY A 14 24.51 1.50 49.26
C GLY A 14 23.97 1.97 47.90
N ALA A 15 23.02 2.90 47.94
CA ALA A 15 22.70 3.73 46.76
C ALA A 15 23.77 4.82 46.57
N PRO A 16 24.21 5.13 45.35
CA PRO A 16 24.92 6.37 45.10
C PRO A 16 23.98 7.46 44.57
N ARG A 17 24.15 8.61 45.19
CA ARG A 17 23.50 9.90 45.02
C ARG A 17 23.70 10.45 43.61
N ARG A 18 22.66 11.16 43.12
CA ARG A 18 22.68 12.13 42.02
C ARG A 18 23.79 13.15 42.22
N ARG A 19 24.57 13.39 41.15
CA ARG A 19 25.42 14.58 41.01
C ARG A 19 24.70 15.55 40.07
N ASP A 20 24.34 16.69 40.60
CA ASP A 20 23.91 17.90 39.94
C ASP A 20 25.07 18.43 39.08
N MET A 21 24.78 18.86 37.86
CA MET A 21 25.61 19.78 37.10
C MET A 21 24.81 21.01 36.70
N PRO A 22 25.40 22.19 36.77
CA PRO A 22 24.67 23.44 36.81
C PRO A 22 24.31 24.01 35.44
N ILE A 23 23.18 24.68 35.42
CA ILE A 23 22.66 25.54 34.38
C ILE A 23 23.56 26.78 34.27
N LEU A 24 24.12 27.03 33.08
CA LEU A 24 24.73 28.30 32.72
C LEU A 24 23.80 29.12 31.83
N LEU A 25 23.08 30.03 32.45
CA LEU A 25 22.43 31.18 31.80
C LEU A 25 23.48 32.24 31.49
N ALA A 26 23.67 32.58 30.23
CA ALA A 26 24.28 33.88 29.85
C ALA A 26 23.51 34.49 28.68
N GLY A 27 22.72 35.45 29.01
CA GLY A 27 22.09 36.34 28.06
C GLY A 27 23.07 37.36 27.50
N ARG A 28 22.77 37.86 26.31
CA ARG A 28 22.93 39.30 25.95
C ARG A 28 22.12 39.63 24.69
N ARG A 29 21.19 40.55 24.90
CA ARG A 29 20.49 41.31 23.86
C ARG A 29 21.49 42.13 23.05
N ARG A 30 21.29 42.21 21.73
CA ARG A 30 21.51 43.48 20.98
C ARG A 30 20.45 43.56 19.88
N GLY A 31 19.71 44.67 19.91
CA GLY A 31 18.73 45.05 18.93
C GLY A 31 19.40 45.54 17.65
N GLY A 32 18.74 45.32 16.55
CA GLY A 32 18.99 45.95 15.27
C GLY A 32 17.63 46.23 14.63
N GLN A 33 17.27 47.53 14.67
CA GLN A 33 16.14 48.06 13.89
C GLN A 33 16.45 47.92 12.41
N ILE A 34 15.51 47.36 11.66
CA ILE A 34 15.50 47.45 10.21
C ILE A 34 14.35 48.38 9.83
N HIS A 35 14.71 49.46 9.18
CA HIS A 35 13.85 50.48 8.57
C HIS A 35 12.96 49.84 7.49
N VAL A 36 11.69 50.14 7.58
CA VAL A 36 10.72 49.92 6.50
C VAL A 36 10.80 51.18 5.62
N MET A 37 11.22 51.06 4.38
CA MET A 37 11.03 52.04 3.33
C MET A 37 9.76 51.68 2.55
N ASN A 38 8.76 52.54 2.71
CA ASN A 38 7.61 52.63 1.81
C ASN A 38 8.05 53.46 0.59
N ASP A 39 7.98 52.87 -0.58
CA ASP A 39 7.93 53.62 -1.83
C ASP A 39 6.66 53.26 -2.60
N THR A 40 5.78 54.22 -2.63
CA THR A 40 4.60 54.29 -3.51
C THR A 40 4.99 55.03 -4.78
N PRO A 41 4.73 54.54 -5.99
CA PRO A 41 4.73 55.40 -7.16
C PRO A 41 3.31 55.82 -7.53
N THR A 42 3.23 57.13 -7.69
CA THR A 42 2.14 57.97 -8.16
C THR A 42 1.64 57.59 -9.56
N THR A 43 0.32 57.58 -9.69
CA THR A 43 -0.42 57.52 -10.96
C THR A 43 -0.21 58.80 -11.80
N GLU A 44 0.13 58.65 -13.08
CA GLU A 44 -0.09 59.68 -14.12
C GLU A 44 -1.20 59.20 -15.07
N GLU A 45 -2.28 59.99 -15.13
CA GLU A 45 -3.35 59.90 -16.10
C GLU A 45 -2.88 60.43 -17.45
N GLY A 46 -2.96 59.57 -18.47
CA GLY A 46 -2.80 59.98 -19.87
C GLY A 46 -4.05 59.64 -20.67
N SER A 47 -4.89 60.59 -20.90
CA SER A 47 -6.06 60.49 -21.79
C SER A 47 -5.64 60.49 -23.25
N VAL A 48 -6.05 59.46 -24.03
CA VAL A 48 -6.05 59.55 -25.50
C VAL A 48 -7.43 59.12 -26.02
N SER A 49 -8.09 60.13 -26.59
CA SER A 49 -9.32 60.01 -27.39
C SER A 49 -9.01 59.35 -28.73
N GLY A 50 -9.75 58.28 -29.05
CA GLY A 50 -9.68 57.62 -30.36
C GLY A 50 -11.06 57.11 -30.80
N SER A 51 -11.48 57.65 -31.92
CA SER A 51 -12.81 57.62 -32.54
C SER A 51 -13.31 56.22 -32.90
N LEU A 52 -14.62 56.00 -32.73
CA LEU A 52 -15.41 54.88 -33.23
C LEU A 52 -15.48 54.87 -34.77
N GLU A 53 -14.95 53.84 -35.41
CA GLU A 53 -15.32 53.44 -36.78
C GLU A 53 -16.09 52.15 -36.78
N THR A 54 -17.28 52.18 -37.45
CA THR A 54 -18.19 51.07 -37.69
C THR A 54 -17.62 50.08 -38.74
N PRO A 55 -17.73 48.77 -38.53
CA PRO A 55 -17.23 47.82 -39.53
C PRO A 55 -18.20 47.64 -40.74
N ARG A 56 -17.60 47.70 -41.90
CA ARG A 56 -18.20 47.38 -43.18
C ARG A 56 -18.47 45.86 -43.27
N THR A 57 -19.66 45.53 -43.82
CA THR A 57 -20.06 44.19 -44.24
C THR A 57 -19.08 43.60 -45.24
N ALA A 58 -18.49 42.42 -44.87
CA ALA A 58 -17.70 41.61 -45.77
C ALA A 58 -18.49 40.44 -46.32
N SER A 59 -18.31 40.24 -47.61
CA SER A 59 -18.89 39.27 -48.50
C SER A 59 -18.60 37.81 -48.12
N ALA A 60 -19.54 36.92 -48.54
CA ALA A 60 -19.42 35.47 -48.42
C ALA A 60 -18.13 34.93 -49.04
N GLY A 61 -17.29 34.34 -48.18
CA GLY A 61 -16.08 33.59 -48.55
C GLY A 61 -16.38 32.10 -48.61
N GLU A 62 -15.70 31.41 -49.51
CA GLU A 62 -15.76 29.98 -49.80
C GLU A 62 -15.60 29.09 -48.56
N PRO A 63 -16.20 27.86 -48.55
CA PRO A 63 -16.06 26.94 -47.42
C PRO A 63 -14.62 26.44 -47.30
N LEU A 64 -14.05 26.55 -46.11
CA LEU A 64 -12.77 25.97 -45.74
C LEU A 64 -12.77 24.46 -45.99
N PRO A 65 -11.66 23.85 -46.45
CA PRO A 65 -11.55 22.41 -46.60
C PRO A 65 -11.72 21.72 -45.25
N ALA A 66 -12.42 20.57 -45.24
CA ALA A 66 -12.62 19.73 -44.08
C ALA A 66 -11.27 19.36 -43.45
N PRO A 67 -11.14 19.34 -42.11
CA PRO A 67 -9.94 18.87 -41.44
C PRO A 67 -9.64 17.41 -41.85
N PRO A 68 -8.35 17.03 -41.96
CA PRO A 68 -8.00 15.65 -42.24
C PRO A 68 -8.51 14.73 -41.13
N PRO A 69 -8.81 13.44 -41.42
CA PRO A 69 -9.26 12.51 -40.37
C PRO A 69 -8.22 12.48 -39.26
N ALA A 70 -8.66 12.60 -38.02
CA ALA A 70 -7.81 12.51 -36.85
C ALA A 70 -6.98 11.23 -36.91
N GLY A 71 -5.70 11.39 -37.23
CA GLY A 71 -4.71 10.34 -37.07
C GLY A 71 -4.73 9.98 -35.56
N ALA A 72 -4.61 8.69 -35.25
CA ALA A 72 -4.53 8.19 -33.91
C ALA A 72 -3.56 9.07 -33.09
N GLU A 73 -4.08 9.90 -32.20
CA GLU A 73 -3.30 10.58 -31.18
C GLU A 73 -2.57 9.47 -30.43
N ALA A 74 -1.25 9.49 -30.48
CA ALA A 74 -0.43 8.64 -29.64
C ALA A 74 -0.87 8.95 -28.21
N ALA A 75 -1.40 7.96 -27.51
CA ALA A 75 -1.84 8.11 -26.12
C ALA A 75 -0.71 8.80 -25.36
N GLU A 76 -1.00 9.91 -24.66
CA GLU A 76 0.00 10.58 -23.82
C GLU A 76 0.64 9.57 -22.88
N PRO A 77 1.99 9.58 -22.74
CA PRO A 77 2.68 8.63 -21.89
C PRO A 77 2.12 8.72 -20.48
N GLY A 78 1.73 7.57 -19.93
CA GLY A 78 1.17 7.46 -18.59
C GLY A 78 2.13 8.00 -17.50
N LEU A 79 1.61 8.23 -16.30
CA LEU A 79 2.43 8.71 -15.16
C LEU A 79 3.65 7.83 -14.89
N ILE A 80 3.50 6.53 -15.05
CA ILE A 80 4.58 5.54 -14.87
C ILE A 80 5.64 5.75 -15.95
N ASP A 81 5.24 5.99 -17.20
CA ASP A 81 6.18 6.20 -18.31
C ASP A 81 6.97 7.50 -18.12
N ARG A 82 6.31 8.58 -17.70
CA ARG A 82 6.99 9.86 -17.37
C ARG A 82 7.95 9.73 -16.18
N ALA A 83 7.58 8.96 -15.16
CA ALA A 83 8.46 8.70 -14.02
C ALA A 83 9.69 7.88 -14.42
N LEU A 84 9.51 6.88 -15.30
CA LEU A 84 10.60 6.06 -15.85
C LEU A 84 11.52 6.89 -16.75
N GLU A 85 11.00 7.78 -17.57
CA GLU A 85 11.79 8.70 -18.40
C GLU A 85 12.64 9.66 -17.55
N ASN A 86 12.08 10.22 -16.49
CA ASN A 86 12.82 11.07 -15.56
C ASN A 86 13.93 10.30 -14.82
N LEU A 87 13.65 9.09 -14.40
CA LEU A 87 14.62 8.19 -13.79
C LEU A 87 15.76 7.87 -14.75
N TRP A 88 15.40 7.52 -16.00
CA TRP A 88 16.34 7.22 -17.06
C TRP A 88 17.27 8.41 -17.38
N ALA A 89 16.73 9.62 -17.44
CA ALA A 89 17.51 10.83 -17.70
C ALA A 89 18.52 11.10 -16.57
N ARG A 90 18.10 11.03 -15.30
CA ARG A 90 18.99 11.21 -14.14
C ARG A 90 20.12 10.17 -14.09
N TRP A 91 19.82 8.93 -14.39
CA TRP A 91 20.83 7.86 -14.38
C TRP A 91 21.76 7.92 -15.60
N ARG A 92 21.32 8.50 -16.70
CA ARG A 92 22.19 8.77 -17.84
C ARG A 92 23.36 9.66 -17.46
N ASP A 93 23.09 10.73 -16.73
CA ASP A 93 24.11 11.70 -16.33
C ASP A 93 25.10 11.10 -15.32
N ILE A 94 24.62 10.25 -14.41
CA ILE A 94 25.47 9.49 -13.48
C ILE A 94 26.31 8.44 -14.24
N ALA A 95 25.72 7.68 -15.14
CA ALA A 95 26.40 6.66 -15.93
C ALA A 95 27.48 7.26 -16.86
N ALA A 96 27.27 8.46 -17.39
CA ALA A 96 28.24 9.16 -18.23
C ALA A 96 29.56 9.49 -17.50
N SER A 97 29.57 9.49 -16.16
CA SER A 97 30.78 9.69 -15.36
C SER A 97 31.70 8.46 -15.33
N ALA A 98 31.23 7.29 -15.72
CA ALA A 98 32.04 6.09 -15.83
C ALA A 98 32.83 6.11 -17.15
N ARG A 99 34.17 6.16 -17.07
CA ARG A 99 35.07 6.16 -18.23
C ARG A 99 35.15 4.82 -18.99
N GLU A 100 34.43 3.78 -18.57
CA GLU A 100 34.53 2.44 -19.14
C GLU A 100 33.32 2.06 -20.01
N ALA A 101 33.68 1.66 -21.22
CA ALA A 101 32.94 0.83 -22.17
C ALA A 101 31.56 1.30 -22.57
N VAL A 102 31.51 2.24 -23.49
CA VAL A 102 30.38 2.38 -24.41
C VAL A 102 30.43 1.20 -25.39
N GLY A 103 30.01 0.02 -24.93
CA GLY A 103 29.57 -1.05 -25.83
C GLY A 103 28.20 -0.68 -26.40
N ALA A 104 27.84 -1.22 -27.56
CA ALA A 104 26.50 -1.07 -28.12
C ALA A 104 25.45 -1.46 -27.08
N ALA A 105 24.36 -0.68 -26.96
CA ALA A 105 23.24 -1.02 -26.09
C ALA A 105 22.72 -2.43 -26.42
N PRO A 106 22.38 -3.26 -25.40
CA PRO A 106 21.82 -4.57 -25.67
C PRO A 106 20.48 -4.46 -26.38
N ARG A 107 20.13 -5.45 -27.17
CA ARG A 107 18.82 -5.56 -27.81
C ARG A 107 17.72 -5.71 -26.75
N ALA A 108 16.53 -5.20 -27.01
CA ALA A 108 15.45 -5.12 -26.03
C ALA A 108 15.05 -6.48 -25.42
N ASN A 109 15.11 -7.57 -26.19
CA ASN A 109 14.81 -8.94 -25.75
C ASN A 109 15.98 -9.68 -25.10
N LEU A 110 17.16 -9.04 -24.97
CA LEU A 110 18.37 -9.57 -24.33
C LEU A 110 18.76 -10.99 -24.80
N PRO A 111 19.14 -11.19 -26.07
CA PRO A 111 19.59 -12.49 -26.56
C PRO A 111 20.93 -12.91 -25.91
N ARG A 112 21.32 -14.20 -26.06
CA ARG A 112 22.48 -14.80 -25.37
C ARG A 112 23.77 -13.97 -25.46
N GLU A 113 24.10 -13.45 -26.64
CA GLU A 113 25.31 -12.64 -26.86
C GLU A 113 25.32 -11.35 -26.01
N ASP A 114 24.14 -10.73 -25.86
CA ASP A 114 23.96 -9.53 -25.05
C ASP A 114 23.90 -9.90 -23.55
N ALA A 115 23.36 -11.08 -23.21
CA ALA A 115 23.32 -11.64 -21.87
C ALA A 115 24.73 -11.87 -21.29
N ASP A 116 25.69 -12.39 -22.07
CA ASP A 116 27.06 -12.60 -21.63
C ASP A 116 27.78 -11.27 -21.33
N ARG A 117 27.52 -10.25 -22.15
CA ARG A 117 28.04 -8.89 -21.91
C ARG A 117 27.43 -8.27 -20.64
N LEU A 118 26.14 -8.43 -20.46
CA LEU A 118 25.44 -7.96 -19.26
C LEU A 118 25.95 -8.63 -17.98
N LYS A 119 26.18 -9.96 -18.03
CA LYS A 119 26.77 -10.72 -16.92
C LYS A 119 28.16 -10.18 -16.56
N ALA A 120 29.00 -9.88 -17.55
CA ALA A 120 30.31 -9.26 -17.31
C ALA A 120 30.19 -7.86 -16.67
N GLN A 121 29.19 -7.06 -17.07
CA GLN A 121 28.91 -5.76 -16.46
C GLN A 121 28.44 -5.90 -15.00
N MET A 122 27.57 -6.87 -14.69
CA MET A 122 27.14 -7.19 -13.33
C MET A 122 28.32 -7.61 -12.46
N GLN A 123 29.22 -8.47 -12.99
CA GLN A 123 30.43 -8.89 -12.30
C GLN A 123 31.36 -7.72 -12.00
N ALA A 124 31.55 -6.80 -12.96
CA ALA A 124 32.35 -5.59 -12.77
C ALA A 124 31.77 -4.64 -11.69
N CYS A 125 30.45 -4.65 -11.47
CA CYS A 125 29.82 -3.92 -10.35
C CYS A 125 30.22 -4.51 -8.99
N LEU A 126 30.36 -5.83 -8.88
CA LEU A 126 30.74 -6.52 -7.63
C LEU A 126 32.22 -6.33 -7.28
N GLU A 127 33.09 -6.21 -8.27
CA GLU A 127 34.53 -6.11 -8.08
C GLU A 127 35.03 -4.79 -7.47
N THR A 128 34.14 -3.82 -7.25
CA THR A 128 34.40 -2.49 -6.65
C THR A 128 35.66 -1.77 -7.17
N ARG A 129 36.11 -2.10 -8.38
CA ARG A 129 37.28 -1.45 -9.01
C ARG A 129 36.95 0.02 -9.31
N GLY A 130 37.81 0.93 -8.87
CA GLY A 130 37.70 2.36 -9.17
C GLY A 130 36.94 3.20 -8.14
N GLY A 131 36.62 2.67 -6.96
CA GLY A 131 35.98 3.41 -5.87
C GLY A 131 34.46 3.59 -6.01
N GLU A 132 33.85 4.30 -5.05
CA GLU A 132 32.40 4.44 -4.90
C GLU A 132 31.71 5.12 -6.09
N VAL A 133 32.37 6.13 -6.70
CA VAL A 133 31.83 6.85 -7.86
C VAL A 133 31.68 5.92 -9.07
N SER A 134 32.70 5.10 -9.33
CA SER A 134 32.67 4.12 -10.43
C SER A 134 31.65 3.01 -10.20
N ALA A 135 31.52 2.52 -8.96
CA ALA A 135 30.50 1.52 -8.61
C ALA A 135 29.09 2.06 -8.83
N ARG A 136 28.83 3.30 -8.37
CA ARG A 136 27.54 3.99 -8.58
C ARG A 136 27.21 4.21 -10.06
N ALA A 137 28.21 4.59 -10.87
CA ALA A 137 28.03 4.78 -12.30
C ALA A 137 27.71 3.46 -13.03
N ARG A 138 28.36 2.36 -12.65
CA ARG A 138 28.07 1.01 -13.20
C ARG A 138 26.66 0.53 -12.80
N ALA A 139 26.26 0.74 -11.53
CA ALA A 139 24.89 0.42 -11.10
C ALA A 139 23.84 1.24 -11.86
N ALA A 140 24.07 2.55 -12.09
CA ALA A 140 23.19 3.37 -12.91
C ALA A 140 23.10 2.86 -14.35
N GLN A 141 24.21 2.41 -14.94
CA GLN A 141 24.22 1.81 -16.28
C GLN A 141 23.42 0.51 -16.33
N LEU A 142 23.56 -0.38 -15.34
CA LEU A 142 22.76 -1.61 -15.26
C LEU A 142 21.26 -1.32 -15.14
N GLY A 143 20.88 -0.36 -14.32
CA GLY A 143 19.48 0.03 -14.18
C GLY A 143 18.90 0.62 -15.46
N ARG A 144 19.67 1.45 -16.17
CA ARG A 144 19.27 1.96 -17.49
C ARG A 144 19.10 0.84 -18.52
N THR A 145 20.01 -0.13 -18.50
CA THR A 145 19.89 -1.33 -19.34
C THR A 145 18.57 -2.04 -19.05
N TYR A 146 18.25 -2.31 -17.78
CA TYR A 146 16.99 -2.94 -17.39
C TYR A 146 15.75 -2.17 -17.89
N LEU A 147 15.74 -0.84 -17.72
CA LEU A 147 14.62 0.02 -18.15
C LEU A 147 14.42 0.03 -19.67
N ALA A 148 15.50 -0.17 -20.45
CA ALA A 148 15.44 -0.23 -21.91
C ALA A 148 15.02 -1.60 -22.47
N LEU A 149 14.95 -2.64 -21.63
CA LEU A 149 14.54 -3.99 -22.03
C LEU A 149 13.02 -4.10 -22.14
N ASP A 150 12.55 -4.92 -23.08
CA ASP A 150 11.16 -5.38 -23.13
C ASP A 150 10.85 -6.44 -22.06
N ALA A 151 9.64 -6.97 -22.03
CA ALA A 151 9.20 -7.94 -21.02
C ALA A 151 10.06 -9.23 -21.03
N GLU A 152 10.45 -9.72 -22.22
CA GLU A 152 11.32 -10.89 -22.36
C GLU A 152 12.74 -10.59 -21.88
N GLY A 153 13.29 -9.45 -22.28
CA GLY A 153 14.60 -9.00 -21.87
C GLY A 153 14.70 -8.78 -20.36
N ARG A 154 13.68 -8.18 -19.73
CA ARG A 154 13.59 -8.02 -18.27
C ARG A 154 13.54 -9.36 -17.56
N ARG A 155 12.76 -10.32 -18.06
CA ARG A 155 12.76 -11.68 -17.54
C ARG A 155 14.15 -12.32 -17.64
N ASN A 156 14.82 -12.21 -18.79
CA ASN A 156 16.17 -12.75 -19.00
C ASN A 156 17.20 -12.08 -18.07
N PHE A 157 17.11 -10.78 -17.84
CA PHE A 157 17.92 -10.06 -16.87
C PHE A 157 17.76 -10.62 -15.43
N LEU A 158 16.51 -10.81 -14.99
CA LEU A 158 16.20 -11.36 -13.67
C LEU A 158 16.66 -12.82 -13.54
N MET A 159 16.55 -13.60 -14.61
CA MET A 159 17.07 -14.98 -14.64
C MET A 159 18.60 -15.04 -14.52
N ILE A 160 19.33 -14.09 -15.12
CA ILE A 160 20.78 -13.97 -14.94
C ILE A 160 21.11 -13.70 -13.46
N LEU A 161 20.43 -12.72 -12.84
CA LEU A 161 20.60 -12.43 -11.42
C LEU A 161 20.31 -13.65 -10.53
N ALA A 162 19.24 -14.38 -10.80
CA ALA A 162 18.80 -15.51 -10.00
C ALA A 162 19.75 -16.72 -10.13
N ARG A 163 20.25 -16.99 -11.35
CA ARG A 163 21.06 -18.17 -11.64
C ARG A 163 22.56 -17.94 -11.50
N ASP A 164 23.07 -16.84 -12.08
CA ASP A 164 24.51 -16.63 -12.22
C ASP A 164 25.13 -15.83 -11.04
N PHE A 165 24.27 -15.23 -10.20
CA PHE A 165 24.66 -14.48 -9.00
C PHE A 165 24.02 -15.06 -7.72
N ASP A 166 23.75 -16.38 -7.72
CA ASP A 166 23.38 -17.15 -6.53
C ASP A 166 24.62 -17.50 -5.70
N VAL A 167 24.44 -18.18 -4.58
CA VAL A 167 25.52 -18.68 -3.75
C VAL A 167 26.41 -19.67 -4.54
N ASP A 168 27.71 -19.62 -4.30
CA ASP A 168 28.63 -20.63 -4.81
C ASP A 168 28.48 -21.91 -3.98
N ARG A 169 27.89 -22.95 -4.59
CA ARG A 169 27.61 -24.22 -3.91
C ARG A 169 28.87 -24.90 -3.40
N ALA A 170 29.96 -24.82 -4.17
CA ALA A 170 31.22 -25.43 -3.75
C ALA A 170 31.82 -24.71 -2.53
N ALA A 171 31.78 -23.38 -2.51
CA ALA A 171 32.19 -22.58 -1.35
C ALA A 171 31.32 -22.82 -0.12
N VAL A 172 29.98 -23.03 -0.31
CA VAL A 172 29.07 -23.39 0.79
C VAL A 172 29.42 -24.76 1.36
N ASP A 173 29.64 -25.77 0.51
CA ASP A 173 29.96 -27.13 0.94
C ASP A 173 31.30 -27.14 1.72
N GLU A 174 32.32 -26.45 1.23
CA GLU A 174 33.59 -26.28 1.95
C GLU A 174 33.42 -25.62 3.31
N ALA A 175 32.60 -24.56 3.39
CA ALA A 175 32.33 -23.85 4.64
C ALA A 175 31.54 -24.71 5.64
N VAL A 176 30.63 -25.57 5.18
CA VAL A 176 29.88 -26.54 5.99
C VAL A 176 30.83 -27.58 6.58
N GLU A 177 31.73 -28.14 5.76
CA GLU A 177 32.76 -29.09 6.25
C GLU A 177 33.73 -28.45 7.27
N ALA A 178 34.14 -27.20 7.03
CA ALA A 178 34.94 -26.44 7.98
C ALA A 178 34.24 -26.21 9.31
N PHE A 179 32.91 -25.89 9.26
CA PHE A 179 32.08 -25.72 10.44
C PHE A 179 31.97 -27.02 11.26
N HIS A 180 31.77 -28.16 10.62
CA HIS A 180 31.72 -29.47 11.30
C HIS A 180 33.07 -29.87 11.89
N ARG A 181 34.20 -29.58 11.22
CA ARG A 181 35.54 -29.87 11.73
C ARG A 181 35.94 -29.04 12.98
N ALA A 182 35.36 -27.85 13.11
CA ALA A 182 35.68 -26.90 14.17
C ALA A 182 34.91 -27.13 15.50
N ASP A 183 34.28 -28.26 15.70
CA ASP A 183 33.36 -28.53 16.83
C ASP A 183 34.05 -28.48 18.22
N ALA A 184 35.35 -28.74 18.31
CA ALA A 184 36.09 -28.85 19.56
C ALA A 184 36.69 -27.54 20.11
N ASP A 185 36.90 -26.52 19.25
CA ASP A 185 37.47 -25.22 19.63
C ASP A 185 36.47 -24.09 19.39
N PRO A 186 36.01 -23.39 20.45
CA PRO A 186 35.05 -22.28 20.31
C PRO A 186 35.53 -21.14 19.41
N VAL A 187 36.84 -20.87 19.32
CA VAL A 187 37.40 -19.79 18.49
C VAL A 187 37.37 -20.19 17.02
N GLU A 188 37.82 -21.40 16.70
CA GLU A 188 37.74 -21.94 15.34
C GLU A 188 36.31 -22.11 14.89
N ARG A 189 35.41 -22.58 15.76
CA ARG A 189 33.96 -22.67 15.48
C ARG A 189 33.37 -21.29 15.13
N GLY A 190 33.71 -20.25 15.90
CA GLY A 190 33.27 -18.89 15.60
C GLY A 190 33.83 -18.34 14.28
N ARG A 191 35.02 -18.76 13.85
CA ARG A 191 35.58 -18.42 12.51
C ARG A 191 34.81 -19.15 11.40
N ALA A 192 34.63 -20.45 11.56
CA ALA A 192 33.90 -21.28 10.59
C ALA A 192 32.43 -20.84 10.43
N GLU A 193 31.75 -20.48 11.53
CA GLU A 193 30.39 -19.93 11.48
C GLU A 193 30.31 -18.63 10.67
N ARG A 194 31.27 -17.71 10.86
CA ARG A 194 31.33 -16.48 10.05
C ARG A 194 31.65 -16.74 8.58
N ALA A 195 32.47 -17.74 8.29
CA ALA A 195 32.80 -18.15 6.92
C ALA A 195 31.54 -18.74 6.23
N LEU A 196 30.82 -19.62 6.92
CA LEU A 196 29.57 -20.21 6.41
C LEU A 196 28.49 -19.14 6.17
N ARG A 197 28.29 -18.19 7.09
CA ARG A 197 27.35 -17.09 6.88
C ARG A 197 27.71 -16.28 5.64
N ARG A 198 28.99 -16.01 5.38
CA ARG A 198 29.41 -15.30 4.16
C ARG A 198 29.24 -16.13 2.89
N ALA A 199 29.48 -17.42 2.93
CA ALA A 199 29.30 -18.33 1.80
C ALA A 199 27.82 -18.48 1.41
N LEU A 200 26.90 -18.33 2.38
CA LEU A 200 25.44 -18.35 2.18
C LEU A 200 24.85 -17.02 1.71
N GLU A 201 25.64 -15.94 1.63
CA GLU A 201 25.21 -14.65 1.14
C GLU A 201 25.37 -14.57 -0.39
N PRO A 202 24.30 -14.54 -1.18
CA PRO A 202 24.42 -14.54 -2.64
C PRO A 202 24.94 -13.19 -3.15
N PRO A 203 25.87 -13.16 -4.12
CA PRO A 203 26.43 -11.94 -4.70
C PRO A 203 25.40 -10.94 -5.21
N ARG A 204 24.23 -11.40 -5.67
CA ARG A 204 23.13 -10.55 -6.11
C ARG A 204 22.65 -9.56 -5.05
N LEU A 205 22.74 -9.88 -3.76
CA LEU A 205 22.38 -8.94 -2.68
C LEU A 205 23.28 -7.70 -2.70
N ASN A 206 24.59 -7.90 -2.86
CA ASN A 206 25.54 -6.80 -2.97
C ASN A 206 25.27 -5.95 -4.22
N LEU A 207 24.89 -6.59 -5.33
CA LEU A 207 24.56 -5.91 -6.58
C LEU A 207 23.28 -5.06 -6.43
N LEU A 208 22.23 -5.62 -5.83
CA LEU A 208 20.97 -4.91 -5.56
C LEU A 208 21.20 -3.74 -4.59
N THR A 209 22.05 -3.91 -3.60
CA THR A 209 22.39 -2.84 -2.63
C THR A 209 23.05 -1.62 -3.29
N GLN A 210 23.78 -1.79 -4.41
CA GLN A 210 24.38 -0.66 -5.14
C GLN A 210 23.33 0.36 -5.60
N PHE A 211 22.12 -0.09 -5.95
CA PHE A 211 21.03 0.80 -6.37
C PHE A 211 20.57 1.74 -5.26
N ASN A 212 20.70 1.36 -3.97
CA ASN A 212 20.34 2.24 -2.86
C ASN A 212 21.16 3.55 -2.84
N GLY A 213 22.35 3.56 -3.41
CA GLY A 213 23.18 4.75 -3.57
C GLY A 213 22.74 5.70 -4.70
N LEU A 214 21.80 5.30 -5.56
CA LEU A 214 21.32 6.08 -6.69
C LEU A 214 20.10 6.94 -6.32
N PRO A 215 19.92 8.12 -6.94
CA PRO A 215 18.65 8.83 -6.87
C PRO A 215 17.50 7.90 -7.32
N GLU A 216 16.45 7.82 -6.52
CA GLU A 216 15.29 6.96 -6.76
C GLU A 216 15.61 5.45 -6.93
N GLY A 217 16.81 5.01 -6.58
CA GLY A 217 17.23 3.61 -6.73
C GLY A 217 16.41 2.65 -5.87
N VAL A 218 15.93 3.11 -4.70
CA VAL A 218 14.99 2.33 -3.88
C VAL A 218 13.65 2.15 -4.59
N LYS A 219 13.13 3.22 -5.22
CA LYS A 219 11.89 3.13 -6.04
C LYS A 219 12.07 2.15 -7.19
N PHE A 220 13.21 2.23 -7.90
CA PHE A 220 13.53 1.27 -8.97
C PHE A 220 13.49 -0.19 -8.47
N LEU A 221 14.08 -0.50 -7.30
CA LEU A 221 14.04 -1.86 -6.74
C LEU A 221 12.63 -2.27 -6.30
N VAL A 222 11.81 -1.35 -5.83
CA VAL A 222 10.40 -1.60 -5.53
C VAL A 222 9.63 -1.95 -6.81
N ASP A 223 9.85 -1.22 -7.90
CA ASP A 223 9.19 -1.49 -9.18
C ASP A 223 9.68 -2.79 -9.82
N LEU A 224 10.99 -3.04 -9.78
CA LEU A 224 11.58 -4.31 -10.21
C LEU A 224 10.96 -5.49 -9.46
N ARG A 225 10.75 -5.37 -8.13
CA ARG A 225 10.08 -6.41 -7.36
C ARG A 225 8.58 -6.55 -7.74
N ALA A 226 7.90 -5.46 -8.11
CA ALA A 226 6.52 -5.54 -8.58
C ALA A 226 6.40 -6.40 -9.85
N GLU A 227 7.34 -6.26 -10.79
CA GLU A 227 7.43 -7.10 -11.99
C GLU A 227 7.82 -8.56 -11.62
N LEU A 228 8.82 -8.72 -10.75
CA LEU A 228 9.31 -10.04 -10.29
C LEU A 228 8.21 -10.87 -9.63
N LEU A 229 7.34 -10.28 -8.81
CA LEU A 229 6.21 -10.97 -8.17
C LEU A 229 5.28 -11.64 -9.18
N GLY A 230 5.07 -11.03 -10.34
CA GLY A 230 4.27 -11.61 -11.43
C GLY A 230 4.92 -12.83 -12.10
N MET A 231 6.24 -12.90 -12.08
CA MET A 231 7.04 -13.94 -12.73
C MET A 231 7.40 -15.09 -11.76
N ALA A 232 7.75 -14.77 -10.52
CA ALA A 232 8.25 -15.71 -9.50
C ALA A 232 7.25 -16.83 -9.19
N ALA A 233 5.93 -16.55 -9.27
CA ALA A 233 4.89 -17.55 -9.04
C ALA A 233 4.95 -18.75 -10.03
N ARG A 234 5.61 -18.59 -11.17
CA ARG A 234 5.72 -19.58 -12.24
C ARG A 234 7.14 -20.14 -12.41
N GLU A 235 8.14 -19.51 -11.81
CA GLU A 235 9.56 -19.83 -12.00
C GLU A 235 10.29 -19.92 -10.64
N PRO A 236 10.58 -21.16 -10.17
CA PRO A 236 11.19 -21.38 -8.85
C PRO A 236 12.54 -20.66 -8.64
N LEU A 237 13.34 -20.48 -9.68
CA LEU A 237 14.61 -19.74 -9.58
C LEU A 237 14.38 -18.26 -9.23
N LEU A 238 13.34 -17.65 -9.76
CA LEU A 238 12.99 -16.26 -9.47
C LEU A 238 12.41 -16.10 -8.06
N GLN A 239 11.89 -17.16 -7.45
CA GLN A 239 11.38 -17.12 -6.08
C GLN A 239 12.51 -16.79 -5.08
N ALA A 240 13.68 -17.40 -5.22
CA ALA A 240 14.82 -17.12 -4.36
C ALA A 240 15.28 -15.65 -4.48
N LEU A 241 15.32 -15.11 -5.70
CA LEU A 241 15.60 -13.69 -5.93
C LEU A 241 14.53 -12.77 -5.31
N GLU A 242 13.24 -13.17 -5.37
CA GLU A 242 12.13 -12.44 -4.75
C GLU A 242 12.27 -12.42 -3.22
N ASP A 243 12.57 -13.55 -2.60
CA ASP A 243 12.76 -13.67 -1.16
C ASP A 243 13.93 -12.81 -0.67
N ASP A 244 15.04 -12.78 -1.41
CA ASP A 244 16.21 -11.94 -1.11
C ASP A 244 15.86 -10.44 -1.21
N LEU A 245 15.23 -10.03 -2.31
CA LEU A 245 14.84 -8.63 -2.50
C LEU A 245 13.78 -8.19 -1.48
N LYS A 246 12.82 -9.05 -1.16
CA LYS A 246 11.85 -8.82 -0.08
C LYS A 246 12.51 -8.65 1.27
N SER A 247 13.51 -9.49 1.58
CA SER A 247 14.27 -9.39 2.82
C SER A 247 15.03 -8.07 2.89
N LEU A 248 15.71 -7.68 1.81
CA LEU A 248 16.44 -6.41 1.69
C LEU A 248 15.51 -5.20 1.90
N LEU A 249 14.39 -5.16 1.17
CA LEU A 249 13.42 -4.08 1.29
C LEU A 249 12.77 -4.04 2.68
N ARG A 250 12.49 -5.18 3.33
CA ARG A 250 11.97 -5.24 4.69
C ARG A 250 12.87 -4.52 5.70
N HIS A 251 14.20 -4.63 5.56
CA HIS A 251 15.16 -3.95 6.44
C HIS A 251 15.20 -2.44 6.16
N TRP A 252 14.97 -2.01 4.92
CA TRP A 252 14.99 -0.58 4.58
C TRP A 252 13.68 0.13 4.92
N PHE A 253 12.55 -0.56 4.85
CA PHE A 253 11.22 0.00 5.09
C PHE A 253 10.71 -0.28 6.51
N ASP A 254 11.54 0.00 7.52
CA ASP A 254 11.08 -0.03 8.91
C ASP A 254 10.14 1.16 9.19
N VAL A 255 9.09 0.92 9.99
CA VAL A 255 8.09 1.93 10.36
C VAL A 255 8.69 3.18 11.01
N GLY A 256 9.82 3.03 11.70
CA GLY A 256 10.54 4.12 12.36
C GLY A 256 11.08 5.17 11.40
N PHE A 257 11.30 4.81 10.13
CA PHE A 257 11.78 5.73 9.11
C PHE A 257 10.66 6.41 8.32
N LEU A 258 9.39 6.00 8.50
CA LEU A 258 8.29 6.54 7.72
C LEU A 258 7.83 7.91 8.23
N GLU A 259 7.75 8.86 7.32
CA GLU A 259 7.20 10.20 7.54
C GLU A 259 5.73 10.23 7.16
N MET A 260 4.88 10.65 8.09
CA MET A 260 3.48 10.95 7.80
C MET A 260 3.34 12.41 7.39
N ARG A 261 2.73 12.65 6.21
CA ARG A 261 2.43 14.00 5.70
C ARG A 261 0.96 14.10 5.40
N ARG A 262 0.37 15.26 5.73
CA ARG A 262 -0.97 15.62 5.29
C ARG A 262 -0.91 16.04 3.82
N ILE A 263 -1.82 15.50 3.01
CA ILE A 263 -2.02 15.89 1.62
C ILE A 263 -3.19 16.87 1.55
N THR A 264 -2.97 17.97 0.85
CA THR A 264 -3.95 19.04 0.63
C THR A 264 -3.98 19.40 -0.84
N TRP A 265 -4.91 20.26 -1.24
CA TRP A 265 -4.95 20.76 -2.61
C TRP A 265 -3.71 21.58 -3.00
N ASP A 266 -2.97 22.12 -2.02
CA ASP A 266 -1.70 22.84 -2.22
C ASP A 266 -0.49 21.89 -2.36
N SER A 267 -0.70 20.58 -2.29
CA SER A 267 0.36 19.60 -2.52
C SER A 267 0.80 19.60 -3.99
N PRO A 268 2.04 19.20 -4.30
CA PRO A 268 2.51 19.16 -5.68
C PRO A 268 1.57 18.38 -6.59
N ALA A 269 1.24 18.91 -7.77
CA ALA A 269 0.33 18.26 -8.73
C ALA A 269 0.76 16.82 -9.07
N SER A 270 2.08 16.58 -9.20
CA SER A 270 2.62 15.23 -9.42
C SER A 270 2.32 14.24 -8.29
N LEU A 271 2.13 14.71 -7.05
CA LEU A 271 1.70 13.87 -5.94
C LEU A 271 0.19 13.63 -6.00
N LEU A 272 -0.60 14.64 -6.34
CA LEU A 272 -2.05 14.53 -6.50
C LEU A 272 -2.43 13.57 -7.64
N GLU A 273 -1.72 13.61 -8.76
CA GLU A 273 -1.85 12.64 -9.87
C GLU A 273 -1.60 11.20 -9.39
N LYS A 274 -0.60 10.99 -8.52
CA LYS A 274 -0.30 9.67 -7.96
C LYS A 274 -1.41 9.16 -7.04
N LEU A 275 -2.08 10.03 -6.28
CA LEU A 275 -3.25 9.62 -5.50
C LEU A 275 -4.37 9.10 -6.42
N ILE A 276 -4.66 9.81 -7.52
CA ILE A 276 -5.64 9.36 -8.51
C ILE A 276 -5.26 7.98 -9.07
N ALA A 277 -3.99 7.80 -9.46
CA ALA A 277 -3.52 6.57 -10.09
C ALA A 277 -3.44 5.37 -9.13
N TYR A 278 -3.20 5.61 -7.84
CA TYR A 278 -2.96 4.55 -6.86
C TYR A 278 -4.18 4.22 -6.01
N GLU A 279 -5.28 4.99 -6.11
CA GLU A 279 -6.48 4.69 -5.34
C GLU A 279 -7.10 3.35 -5.77
N ALA A 280 -7.07 2.37 -4.86
CA ALA A 280 -7.46 0.99 -5.14
C ALA A 280 -8.84 0.61 -4.56
N VAL A 281 -9.36 1.40 -3.60
CA VAL A 281 -10.59 1.09 -2.88
C VAL A 281 -11.79 1.74 -3.57
N HIS A 282 -11.76 3.08 -3.67
CA HIS A 282 -12.83 3.89 -4.29
C HIS A 282 -12.23 4.81 -5.35
N GLU A 283 -12.27 4.39 -6.60
CA GLU A 283 -11.69 5.08 -7.74
C GLU A 283 -11.96 6.59 -7.73
N ILE A 284 -10.89 7.39 -7.91
CA ILE A 284 -10.97 8.83 -8.08
C ILE A 284 -11.14 9.11 -9.58
N ARG A 285 -12.30 9.61 -9.99
CA ARG A 285 -12.69 9.70 -11.40
C ARG A 285 -12.29 10.98 -12.09
N SER A 286 -11.99 12.03 -11.32
CA SER A 286 -11.66 13.35 -11.86
C SER A 286 -10.85 14.18 -10.86
N TRP A 287 -10.27 15.27 -11.35
CA TRP A 287 -9.65 16.28 -10.49
C TRP A 287 -10.64 16.92 -9.50
N GLN A 288 -11.89 17.05 -9.88
CA GLN A 288 -12.94 17.58 -9.00
C GLN A 288 -13.24 16.57 -7.87
N ASP A 289 -13.38 15.28 -8.18
CA ASP A 289 -13.56 14.22 -7.18
C ASP A 289 -12.38 14.22 -6.16
N LEU A 290 -11.12 14.33 -6.65
CA LEU A 290 -9.97 14.46 -5.75
C LEU A 290 -10.06 15.72 -4.89
N LYS A 291 -10.47 16.85 -5.46
CA LYS A 291 -10.61 18.11 -4.72
C LYS A 291 -11.64 17.99 -3.60
N ASP A 292 -12.79 17.35 -3.88
CA ASP A 292 -13.84 17.12 -2.89
C ASP A 292 -13.35 16.20 -1.75
N ARG A 293 -12.46 15.21 -2.04
CA ARG A 293 -11.82 14.37 -1.03
C ARG A 293 -10.72 15.07 -0.21
N LEU A 294 -10.32 16.26 -0.60
CA LEU A 294 -9.36 17.10 0.11
C LEU A 294 -10.00 18.35 0.74
N ASP A 295 -11.33 18.44 0.76
CA ASP A 295 -12.07 19.57 1.32
C ASP A 295 -11.93 19.66 2.86
N SER A 296 -12.53 20.68 3.44
CA SER A 296 -12.38 21.04 4.85
C SER A 296 -12.81 19.97 5.84
N ASP A 297 -13.85 19.17 5.50
CA ASP A 297 -14.33 18.02 6.29
C ASP A 297 -13.68 16.68 5.88
N ARG A 298 -12.61 16.75 5.10
CA ARG A 298 -11.85 15.59 4.65
C ARG A 298 -10.39 15.72 5.07
N ARG A 299 -9.76 14.59 5.25
CA ARG A 299 -8.31 14.50 5.54
C ARG A 299 -7.70 13.39 4.72
N CYS A 300 -6.62 13.73 4.04
CA CYS A 300 -5.78 12.74 3.39
C CYS A 300 -4.38 12.77 4.03
N PHE A 301 -3.90 11.61 4.47
CA PHE A 301 -2.55 11.45 4.98
C PHE A 301 -1.83 10.41 4.14
N ALA A 302 -0.55 10.68 3.84
CA ALA A 302 0.28 9.71 3.16
C ALA A 302 1.57 9.47 3.95
N PHE A 303 2.08 8.25 3.86
CA PHE A 303 3.34 7.83 4.47
C PHE A 303 4.40 7.72 3.40
N PHE A 304 5.55 8.32 3.65
CA PHE A 304 6.69 8.38 2.75
C PHE A 304 7.93 7.79 3.40
N HIS A 305 8.81 7.25 2.58
CA HIS A 305 10.14 6.87 3.00
C HIS A 305 11.15 7.97 2.58
N PRO A 306 12.16 8.33 3.40
CA PRO A 306 13.14 9.39 3.05
C PRO A 306 13.87 9.16 1.72
N ARG A 307 14.04 7.91 1.32
CA ARG A 307 14.64 7.54 0.02
C ARG A 307 13.65 7.56 -1.15
N MET A 308 12.37 7.79 -0.88
CA MET A 308 11.29 7.90 -1.86
C MET A 308 10.37 9.09 -1.48
N PRO A 309 10.91 10.32 -1.38
CA PRO A 309 10.20 11.45 -0.75
C PRO A 309 8.97 11.91 -1.52
N ASN A 310 8.87 11.59 -2.81
CA ASN A 310 7.77 11.97 -3.70
C ASN A 310 6.86 10.77 -4.10
N GLU A 311 7.10 9.60 -3.49
CA GLU A 311 6.34 8.39 -3.73
C GLU A 311 5.60 7.99 -2.45
N PRO A 312 4.26 8.11 -2.41
CA PRO A 312 3.50 7.63 -1.27
C PRO A 312 3.61 6.10 -1.21
N LEU A 313 3.80 5.57 -0.01
CA LEU A 313 3.79 4.12 0.23
C LEU A 313 2.38 3.63 0.52
N ILE A 314 1.71 4.36 1.41
CA ILE A 314 0.33 4.17 1.82
C ILE A 314 -0.29 5.55 1.92
N PHE A 315 -1.52 5.69 1.50
CA PHE A 315 -2.32 6.88 1.84
C PHE A 315 -3.67 6.47 2.43
N VAL A 316 -4.19 7.37 3.24
CA VAL A 316 -5.37 7.15 4.07
C VAL A 316 -6.29 8.33 3.89
N GLU A 317 -7.51 8.08 3.45
CA GLU A 317 -8.56 9.09 3.30
C GLU A 317 -9.57 8.96 4.43
N VAL A 318 -9.89 10.09 5.06
CA VAL A 318 -10.74 10.18 6.25
C VAL A 318 -11.81 11.25 6.04
N ALA A 319 -13.04 10.91 6.36
CA ALA A 319 -14.15 11.87 6.46
C ALA A 319 -14.42 12.21 7.93
N LEU A 320 -14.61 13.48 8.23
CA LEU A 320 -14.99 14.01 9.53
C LEU A 320 -16.50 14.24 9.54
N VAL A 321 -17.25 13.44 10.28
CA VAL A 321 -18.71 13.38 10.20
C VAL A 321 -19.36 13.28 11.59
N GLN A 322 -20.69 13.36 11.61
CA GLN A 322 -21.51 13.02 12.78
C GLN A 322 -21.89 11.54 12.74
N GLY A 323 -21.52 10.80 13.79
CA GLY A 323 -21.83 9.39 13.91
C GLY A 323 -21.02 8.47 12.98
N MET A 324 -21.35 7.18 13.00
CA MET A 324 -20.64 6.16 12.23
C MET A 324 -21.34 5.94 10.87
N SER A 325 -20.65 6.25 9.76
CA SER A 325 -21.17 6.05 8.40
C SER A 325 -21.37 4.57 8.08
N ASP A 326 -22.40 4.26 7.30
CA ASP A 326 -22.78 2.91 6.89
C ASP A 326 -22.89 2.71 5.37
N ASN A 327 -22.80 3.79 4.60
CA ASN A 327 -22.91 3.77 3.16
C ASN A 327 -21.84 4.66 2.52
N VAL A 328 -21.08 4.11 1.59
CA VAL A 328 -19.95 4.82 0.97
C VAL A 328 -20.42 5.80 -0.11
N GLN A 329 -21.51 5.53 -0.81
CA GLN A 329 -22.04 6.47 -1.81
C GLN A 329 -22.54 7.75 -1.13
N ALA A 330 -23.21 7.62 0.02
CA ALA A 330 -23.61 8.78 0.81
C ALA A 330 -22.40 9.54 1.40
N LEU A 331 -21.36 8.83 1.79
CA LEU A 331 -20.13 9.43 2.33
C LEU A 331 -19.34 10.20 1.26
N LEU A 332 -19.37 9.74 0.00
CA LEU A 332 -18.64 10.31 -1.14
C LEU A 332 -19.55 11.11 -2.09
N ASP A 333 -20.77 11.44 -1.66
CA ASP A 333 -21.70 12.25 -2.47
C ASP A 333 -21.16 13.69 -2.60
N PRO A 334 -20.78 14.13 -3.82
CA PRO A 334 -20.27 15.49 -4.03
C PRO A 334 -21.34 16.58 -3.82
N SER A 335 -22.63 16.21 -3.79
CA SER A 335 -23.73 17.12 -3.53
C SER A 335 -24.05 17.27 -2.03
N ALA A 336 -23.47 16.43 -1.17
CA ALA A 336 -23.65 16.54 0.26
C ALA A 336 -23.03 17.84 0.81
N PRO A 337 -23.67 18.50 1.78
CA PRO A 337 -23.11 19.70 2.37
C PRO A 337 -21.80 19.38 3.10
N VAL A 338 -20.79 20.24 2.93
CA VAL A 338 -19.53 20.14 3.67
C VAL A 338 -19.80 20.36 5.15
N CYS A 339 -19.38 19.41 5.98
CA CYS A 339 -19.56 19.47 7.42
C CYS A 339 -18.55 20.42 8.08
N ASP A 340 -18.91 21.05 9.20
CA ASP A 340 -17.93 21.72 10.05
C ASP A 340 -17.04 20.67 10.73
N PRO A 341 -15.72 20.63 10.44
CA PRO A 341 -14.81 19.68 11.06
C PRO A 341 -14.77 19.77 12.59
N GLY A 342 -14.97 20.96 13.14
CA GLY A 342 -15.01 21.21 14.58
C GLY A 342 -16.22 20.59 15.28
N ALA A 343 -17.32 20.39 14.55
CA ALA A 343 -18.54 19.76 15.05
C ALA A 343 -18.54 18.23 14.89
N ALA A 344 -17.61 17.66 14.14
CA ALA A 344 -17.52 16.22 13.93
C ALA A 344 -17.23 15.45 15.23
N ASP A 345 -17.90 14.33 15.44
CA ASP A 345 -17.64 13.39 16.53
C ASP A 345 -16.98 12.09 16.08
N SER A 346 -16.91 11.88 14.77
CA SER A 346 -16.43 10.64 14.16
C SER A 346 -15.48 10.91 13.00
N ALA A 347 -14.36 10.19 12.99
CA ALA A 347 -13.41 10.10 11.87
C ALA A 347 -13.60 8.75 11.18
N ILE A 348 -14.05 8.77 9.92
CA ILE A 348 -14.33 7.58 9.13
C ILE A 348 -13.24 7.39 8.08
N PHE A 349 -12.41 6.38 8.26
CA PHE A 349 -11.39 5.93 7.32
C PHE A 349 -12.08 5.13 6.21
N TYR A 350 -12.28 5.73 5.04
CA TYR A 350 -13.01 5.08 3.96
C TYR A 350 -12.11 4.52 2.86
N SER A 351 -10.86 5.03 2.75
CA SER A 351 -9.83 4.44 1.90
C SER A 351 -8.49 4.32 2.63
N ILE A 352 -7.86 3.15 2.50
CA ILE A 352 -6.49 2.87 2.93
C ILE A 352 -5.85 2.12 1.78
N SER A 353 -5.07 2.84 0.97
CA SER A 353 -4.52 2.33 -0.27
C SER A 353 -3.01 2.14 -0.17
N ASN A 354 -2.55 0.92 -0.49
CA ASN A 354 -1.14 0.63 -0.70
C ASN A 354 -0.74 1.09 -2.11
N ALA A 355 0.09 2.12 -2.19
CA ALA A 355 0.50 2.72 -3.46
C ALA A 355 1.60 1.91 -4.18
N GLN A 356 2.34 1.05 -3.48
CA GLN A 356 3.53 0.38 -4.02
C GLN A 356 3.33 -1.14 -4.08
N LYS A 357 3.00 -1.68 -5.27
CA LYS A 357 2.83 -3.13 -5.50
C LYS A 357 4.07 -3.94 -5.11
N GLY A 358 5.26 -3.40 -5.37
CA GLY A 358 6.52 -4.06 -5.04
C GLY A 358 6.81 -4.19 -3.54
N LEU A 359 6.01 -3.58 -2.68
CA LEU A 359 6.09 -3.73 -1.23
C LEU A 359 5.05 -4.72 -0.68
N ALA A 360 4.36 -5.47 -1.53
CA ALA A 360 3.42 -6.50 -1.11
C ALA A 360 4.10 -7.52 -0.17
N GLY A 361 3.44 -7.83 0.96
CA GLY A 361 3.94 -8.74 1.98
C GLY A 361 5.08 -8.18 2.87
N ILE A 362 5.43 -6.90 2.72
CA ILE A 362 6.28 -6.15 3.65
C ILE A 362 5.35 -5.37 4.57
N SER A 363 5.51 -5.58 5.88
CA SER A 363 4.71 -4.87 6.89
C SER A 363 5.36 -3.53 7.21
N PHE A 364 4.59 -2.46 7.12
CA PHE A 364 5.00 -1.12 7.57
C PHE A 364 4.68 -0.85 9.06
N GLY A 365 4.59 -1.92 9.86
CA GLY A 365 4.15 -1.81 11.24
C GLY A 365 2.62 -1.67 11.39
N ASN A 366 2.14 -2.00 12.57
CA ASN A 366 0.69 -2.06 12.85
C ASN A 366 0.14 -0.72 13.35
N PHE A 367 0.93 0.37 13.29
CA PHE A 367 0.61 1.62 13.96
C PHE A 367 0.33 2.81 13.03
N LEU A 368 0.30 2.60 11.70
CA LEU A 368 0.07 3.71 10.77
C LEU A 368 -1.30 4.36 10.98
N ILE A 369 -2.35 3.54 11.15
CA ILE A 369 -3.71 4.05 11.41
C ILE A 369 -3.77 4.70 12.80
N LYS A 370 -3.08 4.13 13.80
CA LYS A 370 -2.98 4.73 15.15
C LYS A 370 -2.35 6.12 15.07
N ARG A 371 -1.26 6.30 14.32
CA ARG A 371 -0.62 7.62 14.13
C ARG A 371 -1.56 8.66 13.51
N VAL A 372 -2.34 8.24 12.51
CA VAL A 372 -3.36 9.13 11.92
C VAL A 372 -4.45 9.46 12.94
N ALA A 373 -4.96 8.46 13.67
CA ALA A 373 -6.01 8.64 14.66
C ALA A 373 -5.54 9.52 15.85
N ASP A 374 -4.31 9.34 16.33
CA ASP A 374 -3.71 10.19 17.38
C ASP A 374 -3.57 11.64 16.89
N GLY A 375 -3.12 11.85 15.64
CA GLY A 375 -3.03 13.17 15.03
C GLY A 375 -4.39 13.86 14.92
N LEU A 376 -5.41 13.13 14.47
CA LEU A 376 -6.78 13.63 14.37
C LEU A 376 -7.39 13.93 15.74
N ALA A 377 -7.15 13.09 16.75
CA ALA A 377 -7.61 13.33 18.12
C ALA A 377 -6.99 14.60 18.72
N ALA A 378 -5.74 14.91 18.37
CA ALA A 378 -5.07 16.13 18.80
C ALA A 378 -5.59 17.38 18.05
N GLU A 379 -5.90 17.26 16.74
CA GLU A 379 -6.44 18.36 15.92
C GLU A 379 -7.92 18.65 16.26
N PHE A 380 -8.72 17.59 16.56
CA PHE A 380 -10.16 17.68 16.78
C PHE A 380 -10.55 17.00 18.11
N PRO A 381 -10.59 17.74 19.24
CA PRO A 381 -10.90 17.16 20.56
C PRO A 381 -12.32 16.57 20.70
N ASN A 382 -13.24 16.95 19.80
CA ASN A 382 -14.60 16.43 19.80
C ASN A 382 -14.73 15.02 19.20
N LEU A 383 -13.70 14.51 18.52
CA LEU A 383 -13.70 13.18 17.94
C LEU A 383 -13.68 12.09 19.04
N LYS A 384 -14.71 11.26 19.03
CA LYS A 384 -14.89 10.12 19.98
C LYS A 384 -14.83 8.77 19.28
N THR A 385 -15.06 8.77 17.97
CA THR A 385 -15.12 7.56 17.17
C THR A 385 -14.09 7.61 16.05
N PHE A 386 -13.22 6.61 16.02
CA PHE A 386 -12.30 6.35 14.93
C PHE A 386 -12.69 5.00 14.35
N ALA A 387 -13.30 5.00 13.16
CA ALA A 387 -13.80 3.79 12.54
C ALA A 387 -13.56 3.80 11.04
N THR A 388 -13.48 2.61 10.44
CA THR A 388 -13.42 2.49 8.99
C THR A 388 -14.81 2.29 8.41
N LEU A 389 -14.94 2.49 7.10
CA LEU A 389 -16.01 1.95 6.27
C LEU A 389 -15.33 1.12 5.18
N SER A 390 -15.21 -0.20 5.40
CA SER A 390 -14.33 -1.07 4.64
C SER A 390 -15.10 -2.09 3.80
N PRO A 391 -14.63 -2.42 2.57
CA PRO A 391 -15.17 -3.51 1.76
C PRO A 391 -14.85 -4.88 2.37
N ILE A 392 -15.54 -5.92 1.88
CA ILE A 392 -15.34 -7.33 2.26
C ILE A 392 -15.04 -8.15 1.00
N PRO A 393 -13.85 -8.00 0.38
CA PRO A 393 -13.60 -8.48 -0.98
C PRO A 393 -13.62 -10.00 -1.14
N GLY A 394 -13.51 -10.76 -0.05
CA GLY A 394 -13.50 -12.22 -0.07
C GLY A 394 -14.86 -12.86 0.15
N PHE A 395 -15.90 -12.11 0.52
CA PHE A 395 -17.18 -12.67 0.96
C PHE A 395 -17.91 -13.41 -0.15
N ARG A 396 -18.09 -12.81 -1.33
CA ARG A 396 -18.82 -13.46 -2.44
C ARG A 396 -18.16 -14.76 -2.87
N ARG A 397 -16.86 -14.80 -3.04
CA ARG A 397 -16.12 -16.03 -3.37
C ARG A 397 -16.29 -17.13 -2.32
N TRP A 398 -16.29 -16.76 -1.05
CA TRP A 398 -16.54 -17.71 0.03
C TRP A 398 -17.98 -18.23 -0.01
N LEU A 399 -18.96 -17.33 -0.22
CA LEU A 399 -20.37 -17.67 -0.32
C LEU A 399 -20.64 -18.62 -1.49
N ASP A 400 -20.07 -18.36 -2.66
CA ASP A 400 -20.19 -19.25 -3.84
C ASP A 400 -19.65 -20.66 -3.53
N GLY A 401 -18.54 -20.75 -2.80
CA GLY A 401 -18.01 -22.03 -2.32
C GLY A 401 -18.91 -22.75 -1.31
N GLU A 402 -19.56 -22.03 -0.39
CA GLU A 402 -20.53 -22.61 0.54
C GLU A 402 -21.82 -23.05 -0.18
N LEU A 403 -22.29 -22.29 -1.16
CA LEU A 403 -23.44 -22.63 -2.00
C LEU A 403 -23.17 -23.90 -2.82
N ALA A 404 -22.01 -24.01 -3.45
CA ALA A 404 -21.61 -25.20 -4.18
C ALA A 404 -21.51 -26.44 -3.29
N ALA A 405 -21.12 -26.28 -2.03
CA ALA A 405 -20.97 -27.41 -1.09
C ALA A 405 -22.28 -27.82 -0.40
N ARG A 406 -23.20 -26.88 -0.16
CA ARG A 406 -24.36 -27.08 0.72
C ARG A 406 -25.72 -26.73 0.07
N GLY A 407 -25.71 -26.04 -1.06
CA GLY A 407 -26.92 -25.57 -1.73
C GLY A 407 -27.84 -24.80 -0.79
N ASP A 408 -29.12 -25.04 -0.88
CA ASP A 408 -30.16 -24.36 -0.09
C ASP A 408 -30.15 -24.71 1.41
N ASP A 409 -29.41 -25.75 1.85
CA ASP A 409 -29.22 -26.06 3.28
C ASP A 409 -28.40 -25.00 4.02
N LEU A 410 -27.82 -24.03 3.28
CA LEU A 410 -27.18 -22.85 3.84
C LEU A 410 -28.18 -21.89 4.49
N LEU A 411 -29.47 -21.94 4.06
CA LEU A 411 -30.56 -21.12 4.55
C LEU A 411 -31.48 -21.90 5.50
N PRO A 412 -31.81 -21.34 6.67
CA PRO A 412 -32.93 -21.85 7.47
C PRO A 412 -34.22 -21.89 6.65
N PRO A 413 -35.17 -22.83 6.92
CA PRO A 413 -36.39 -22.98 6.14
C PRO A 413 -37.19 -21.68 5.96
N ALA A 414 -37.32 -20.89 7.02
CA ALA A 414 -38.06 -19.61 6.97
C ALA A 414 -37.37 -18.52 6.14
N GLU A 415 -36.03 -18.54 6.02
CA GLU A 415 -35.31 -17.62 5.13
C GLU A 415 -35.44 -18.08 3.67
N ARG A 416 -35.34 -19.38 3.45
CA ARG A 416 -35.49 -20.00 2.13
C ARG A 416 -36.87 -19.70 1.52
N GLU A 417 -37.94 -19.92 2.30
CA GLU A 417 -39.33 -19.66 1.89
C GLU A 417 -39.53 -18.19 1.50
N ARG A 418 -39.08 -17.25 2.33
CA ARG A 418 -39.17 -15.82 2.02
C ARG A 418 -38.43 -15.40 0.74
N VAL A 419 -37.24 -15.93 0.51
CA VAL A 419 -36.48 -15.63 -0.72
C VAL A 419 -37.19 -16.24 -1.93
N ALA A 420 -37.70 -17.47 -1.82
CA ALA A 420 -38.43 -18.16 -2.88
C ALA A 420 -39.71 -17.41 -3.29
N GLU A 421 -40.51 -16.94 -2.31
CA GLU A 421 -41.75 -16.16 -2.57
C GLU A 421 -41.43 -14.89 -3.40
N HIS A 422 -40.40 -14.13 -3.01
CA HIS A 422 -40.06 -12.91 -3.75
C HIS A 422 -39.40 -13.21 -5.10
N LEU A 423 -38.65 -14.32 -5.22
CA LEU A 423 -38.05 -14.70 -6.49
C LEU A 423 -39.13 -15.04 -7.56
N VAL A 424 -40.20 -15.71 -7.16
CA VAL A 424 -41.33 -16.05 -8.05
C VAL A 424 -42.11 -14.79 -8.45
N MET A 425 -42.34 -13.85 -7.52
CA MET A 425 -43.06 -12.62 -7.79
C MET A 425 -42.32 -11.65 -8.72
N SER A 426 -41.00 -11.69 -8.72
CA SER A 426 -40.14 -10.80 -9.51
C SER A 426 -39.92 -11.26 -10.96
N GLY A 427 -40.60 -12.34 -11.43
CA GLY A 427 -40.54 -12.85 -12.81
C GLY A 427 -39.66 -14.08 -13.00
N PRO A 428 -39.61 -14.65 -14.22
CA PRO A 428 -38.87 -15.86 -14.48
C PRO A 428 -37.35 -15.60 -14.31
N ALA A 429 -36.78 -16.18 -13.26
CA ALA A 429 -35.34 -16.25 -13.11
C ALA A 429 -34.81 -17.40 -13.98
N GLU A 430 -33.66 -17.22 -14.62
CA GLU A 430 -32.91 -18.36 -15.11
C GLU A 430 -32.63 -19.25 -13.91
N ALA A 431 -33.12 -20.49 -13.97
CA ALA A 431 -33.08 -21.44 -12.86
C ALA A 431 -31.61 -21.79 -12.55
N GLY A 432 -31.03 -21.13 -11.55
CA GLY A 432 -29.79 -21.58 -10.91
C GLY A 432 -30.04 -22.85 -10.10
N PRO A 433 -28.99 -23.57 -9.68
CA PRO A 433 -29.13 -24.82 -8.92
C PRO A 433 -29.72 -24.62 -7.51
N GLY A 434 -29.88 -23.38 -7.01
CA GLY A 434 -30.44 -23.07 -5.70
C GLY A 434 -31.16 -21.73 -5.65
N ILE A 435 -32.03 -21.55 -4.62
CA ILE A 435 -32.86 -20.37 -4.45
C ILE A 435 -32.02 -19.10 -4.21
N LEU A 436 -31.02 -19.20 -3.31
CA LEU A 436 -30.14 -18.04 -3.00
C LEU A 436 -29.24 -17.71 -4.20
N GLU A 437 -28.75 -18.71 -4.90
CA GLU A 437 -27.92 -18.53 -6.09
C GLU A 437 -28.72 -17.88 -7.21
N SER A 438 -29.93 -18.35 -7.48
CA SER A 438 -30.85 -17.75 -8.46
C SER A 438 -31.22 -16.31 -8.13
N ALA A 439 -31.46 -16.00 -6.85
CA ALA A 439 -31.72 -14.65 -6.39
C ALA A 439 -30.52 -13.70 -6.61
N LEU A 440 -29.32 -14.15 -6.31
CA LEU A 440 -28.07 -13.37 -6.45
C LEU A 440 -27.58 -13.29 -7.91
N ALA A 441 -28.05 -14.16 -8.80
CA ALA A 441 -27.74 -14.10 -10.23
C ALA A 441 -28.55 -13.00 -10.96
N ARG A 442 -29.62 -12.53 -10.39
CA ARG A 442 -30.39 -11.40 -10.96
C ARG A 442 -29.59 -10.12 -10.86
N PRO A 443 -29.32 -9.40 -11.95
CA PRO A 443 -28.53 -8.16 -11.92
C PRO A 443 -29.25 -7.01 -11.21
N ASP A 444 -30.58 -7.03 -11.19
CA ASP A 444 -31.48 -6.01 -10.62
C ASP A 444 -31.86 -6.24 -9.15
N TRP A 445 -31.41 -7.34 -8.52
CA TRP A 445 -31.79 -7.67 -7.14
C TRP A 445 -31.52 -6.55 -6.12
N PRO A 446 -30.46 -5.72 -6.26
CA PRO A 446 -30.22 -4.63 -5.30
C PRO A 446 -31.26 -3.49 -5.41
N ASP A 447 -31.98 -3.41 -6.53
CA ASP A 447 -33.00 -2.40 -6.81
C ASP A 447 -34.43 -2.94 -6.65
N ASP A 448 -34.61 -4.27 -6.55
CA ASP A 448 -35.86 -4.93 -6.21
C ASP A 448 -36.10 -4.86 -4.69
N GLU A 449 -37.02 -4.00 -4.23
CA GLU A 449 -37.28 -3.77 -2.81
C GLU A 449 -37.68 -5.06 -2.06
N GLY A 450 -38.52 -5.90 -2.68
CA GLY A 450 -38.98 -7.16 -2.09
C GLY A 450 -37.86 -8.17 -1.91
N LEU A 451 -37.12 -8.41 -2.98
CA LEU A 451 -35.99 -9.35 -2.98
C LEU A 451 -34.86 -8.85 -2.09
N CYS A 452 -34.55 -7.55 -2.13
CA CYS A 452 -33.57 -6.90 -1.27
C CYS A 452 -33.90 -7.09 0.23
N LYS A 453 -35.20 -6.93 0.61
CA LYS A 453 -35.67 -7.16 1.98
C LYS A 453 -35.58 -8.63 2.38
N ALA A 454 -35.90 -9.57 1.50
CA ALA A 454 -35.79 -11.01 1.74
C ALA A 454 -34.34 -11.47 1.91
N LEU A 455 -33.40 -10.92 1.11
CA LEU A 455 -31.99 -11.27 1.13
C LEU A 455 -31.21 -10.65 2.30
N ARG A 456 -31.72 -9.58 2.92
CA ARG A 456 -31.00 -8.86 3.98
C ARG A 456 -30.59 -9.75 5.16
N ALA A 457 -31.52 -10.48 5.74
CA ALA A 457 -31.25 -11.32 6.92
C ALA A 457 -30.25 -12.45 6.61
N PRO A 458 -30.44 -13.27 5.56
CA PRO A 458 -29.49 -14.32 5.22
C PRO A 458 -28.09 -13.78 4.88
N LEU A 459 -27.97 -12.72 4.08
CA LEU A 459 -26.66 -12.18 3.70
C LEU A 459 -25.93 -11.52 4.88
N MET A 460 -26.64 -10.80 5.76
CA MET A 460 -26.06 -10.24 6.99
C MET A 460 -25.55 -11.36 7.92
N ARG A 461 -26.29 -12.44 8.08
CA ARG A 461 -25.92 -13.60 8.88
C ARG A 461 -24.68 -14.33 8.29
N LEU A 462 -24.69 -14.59 6.99
CA LEU A 462 -23.60 -15.26 6.28
C LEU A 462 -22.34 -14.37 6.23
N GLY A 463 -22.48 -13.06 6.04
CA GLY A 463 -21.38 -12.10 6.11
C GLY A 463 -20.74 -12.06 7.50
N ALA A 464 -21.54 -12.03 8.56
CA ALA A 464 -21.04 -12.11 9.93
C ALA A 464 -20.34 -13.45 10.20
N ARG A 465 -20.90 -14.59 9.72
CA ARG A 465 -20.26 -15.90 9.82
C ARG A 465 -18.91 -15.95 9.10
N TYR A 466 -18.83 -15.41 7.90
CA TYR A 466 -17.57 -15.31 7.14
C TYR A 466 -16.52 -14.54 7.92
N LEU A 467 -16.84 -13.34 8.38
CA LEU A 467 -15.90 -12.46 9.09
C LEU A 467 -15.43 -13.03 10.42
N LEU A 468 -16.36 -13.63 11.20
CA LEU A 468 -16.05 -14.13 12.54
C LEU A 468 -15.40 -15.51 12.54
N ASN A 469 -15.76 -16.41 11.61
CA ASN A 469 -15.44 -17.82 11.70
C ASN A 469 -14.53 -18.33 10.57
N ALA A 470 -14.57 -17.74 9.36
CA ALA A 470 -13.72 -18.20 8.27
C ALA A 470 -12.25 -17.87 8.54
N ARG A 471 -11.39 -18.90 8.49
CA ARG A 471 -9.95 -18.77 8.72
C ARG A 471 -9.17 -19.14 7.47
N ALA A 472 -8.07 -18.43 7.24
CA ALA A 472 -7.05 -18.88 6.30
C ALA A 472 -6.15 -19.89 7.02
N SER A 473 -5.75 -20.94 6.31
CA SER A 473 -4.75 -21.89 6.81
C SER A 473 -3.46 -21.13 7.10
N GLY A 474 -3.06 -21.06 8.37
CA GLY A 474 -1.72 -20.67 8.75
C GLY A 474 -0.77 -21.72 8.16
N GLY A 475 0.36 -21.29 7.57
CA GLY A 475 1.44 -22.23 7.25
C GLY A 475 1.78 -23.05 8.51
N SER A 476 2.44 -24.21 8.33
CA SER A 476 2.70 -25.21 9.38
C SER A 476 3.03 -24.57 10.75
N GLY A 477 2.10 -24.66 11.71
CA GLY A 477 2.25 -24.15 13.07
C GLY A 477 1.88 -22.67 13.32
N GLY A 478 1.34 -21.94 12.35
CA GLY A 478 1.00 -20.51 12.53
C GLY A 478 -0.38 -20.28 13.17
N THR A 479 -0.53 -19.17 13.91
CA THR A 479 -1.80 -18.73 14.52
C THR A 479 -2.89 -18.53 13.44
N PRO A 480 -4.13 -19.04 13.65
CA PRO A 480 -5.23 -18.86 12.71
C PRO A 480 -5.52 -17.38 12.45
N ARG A 481 -5.59 -16.98 11.17
CA ARG A 481 -5.89 -15.60 10.78
C ARG A 481 -7.24 -15.50 10.07
N ALA A 482 -7.86 -14.33 10.10
CA ALA A 482 -9.07 -14.06 9.34
C ALA A 482 -8.82 -14.37 7.84
N ARG A 483 -9.81 -15.03 7.21
CA ARG A 483 -9.71 -15.39 5.78
C ARG A 483 -9.82 -14.16 4.88
N ASP A 484 -10.65 -13.19 5.27
CA ASP A 484 -10.76 -11.92 4.54
C ASP A 484 -9.48 -11.08 4.75
N PRO A 485 -8.83 -10.62 3.67
CA PRO A 485 -7.58 -9.87 3.77
C PRO A 485 -7.74 -8.51 4.44
N VAL A 486 -8.89 -7.84 4.24
CA VAL A 486 -9.19 -6.53 4.88
C VAL A 486 -9.44 -6.73 6.36
N ALA A 487 -10.19 -7.78 6.74
CA ALA A 487 -10.37 -8.14 8.15
C ALA A 487 -9.03 -8.49 8.82
N HIS A 488 -8.18 -9.27 8.14
CA HIS A 488 -6.85 -9.59 8.65
C HIS A 488 -6.00 -8.34 8.88
N PHE A 489 -6.03 -7.40 7.94
CA PHE A 489 -5.32 -6.13 8.04
C PHE A 489 -5.79 -5.32 9.26
N HIS A 490 -7.08 -5.05 9.39
CA HIS A 490 -7.60 -4.21 10.47
C HIS A 490 -7.45 -4.86 11.86
N LEU A 491 -7.70 -6.17 11.98
CA LEU A 491 -7.50 -6.89 13.24
C LEU A 491 -6.02 -6.94 13.64
N SER A 492 -5.11 -7.09 12.67
CA SER A 492 -3.67 -6.99 12.90
C SER A 492 -3.22 -5.58 13.30
N ASN A 493 -4.01 -4.55 13.00
CA ASN A 493 -3.80 -3.18 13.44
C ASN A 493 -4.55 -2.83 14.74
N GLY A 494 -5.07 -3.84 15.46
CA GLY A 494 -5.71 -3.67 16.76
C GLY A 494 -7.14 -3.13 16.73
N ALA A 495 -7.79 -3.17 15.58
CA ALA A 495 -9.20 -2.78 15.46
C ALA A 495 -10.13 -3.85 16.02
N ARG A 496 -11.35 -3.44 16.33
CA ARG A 496 -12.48 -4.29 16.65
C ARG A 496 -13.51 -4.25 15.51
N MET A 497 -14.07 -5.39 15.11
CA MET A 497 -15.23 -5.45 14.23
C MET A 497 -16.45 -4.86 14.94
N GLU A 498 -16.99 -3.75 14.42
CA GLU A 498 -18.05 -3.02 15.15
C GLU A 498 -19.44 -3.23 14.56
N ARG A 499 -19.61 -3.01 13.25
CA ARG A 499 -20.92 -3.09 12.60
C ARG A 499 -20.80 -3.56 11.15
N LEU A 500 -21.64 -4.51 10.76
CA LEU A 500 -21.86 -4.91 9.37
C LEU A 500 -22.96 -4.05 8.77
N ASN A 501 -22.73 -3.48 7.58
CA ASN A 501 -23.62 -2.53 6.93
C ASN A 501 -24.26 -3.19 5.70
N TRP A 502 -25.59 -3.17 5.64
CA TRP A 502 -26.37 -3.67 4.53
C TRP A 502 -26.34 -2.68 3.36
N LEU A 503 -26.00 -3.15 2.15
CA LEU A 503 -25.85 -2.31 0.95
C LEU A 503 -25.04 -1.04 1.21
N GLY A 504 -23.96 -1.20 2.00
CA GLY A 504 -23.02 -0.12 2.30
C GLY A 504 -22.22 0.33 1.07
N ASP A 505 -22.09 -0.55 0.06
CA ASP A 505 -21.55 -0.24 -1.27
C ASP A 505 -22.41 -0.86 -2.37
N ARG A 506 -23.19 -0.02 -3.06
CA ARG A 506 -24.06 -0.41 -4.17
C ARG A 506 -23.38 -0.33 -5.55
N SER A 507 -22.09 -0.04 -5.61
CA SER A 507 -21.34 -0.10 -6.87
C SER A 507 -21.32 -1.52 -7.44
N ALA A 508 -21.14 -1.65 -8.76
CA ALA A 508 -20.98 -2.96 -9.39
C ALA A 508 -19.86 -3.79 -8.74
N LYS A 509 -18.76 -3.14 -8.32
CA LYS A 509 -17.66 -3.76 -7.58
C LYS A 509 -18.11 -4.26 -6.20
N GLY A 510 -18.82 -3.44 -5.42
CA GLY A 510 -19.34 -3.80 -4.09
C GLY A 510 -20.32 -4.97 -4.15
N ILE A 511 -21.27 -4.94 -5.09
CA ILE A 511 -22.22 -6.04 -5.32
C ILE A 511 -21.48 -7.33 -5.71
N ALA A 512 -20.55 -7.26 -6.66
CA ALA A 512 -19.81 -8.44 -7.13
C ALA A 512 -18.90 -9.06 -6.05
N GLN A 513 -18.29 -8.25 -5.19
CA GLN A 513 -17.32 -8.72 -4.18
C GLN A 513 -17.94 -9.15 -2.86
N SER A 514 -19.03 -8.49 -2.45
CA SER A 514 -19.60 -8.65 -1.11
C SER A 514 -21.12 -8.61 -1.05
N CYS A 515 -21.84 -8.73 -2.16
CA CYS A 515 -23.28 -8.49 -2.21
C CYS A 515 -23.68 -7.14 -1.57
N GLY A 516 -22.85 -6.11 -1.79
CA GLY A 516 -23.06 -4.76 -1.24
C GLY A 516 -22.73 -4.61 0.26
N LEU A 517 -22.28 -5.65 0.95
CA LEU A 517 -21.93 -5.56 2.37
C LEU A 517 -20.64 -4.78 2.58
N MET A 518 -20.65 -3.90 3.57
CA MET A 518 -19.46 -3.24 4.13
C MET A 518 -19.40 -3.43 5.64
N ILE A 519 -18.22 -3.21 6.22
CA ILE A 519 -18.00 -3.34 7.66
C ILE A 519 -17.30 -2.11 8.23
N ASN A 520 -17.68 -1.68 9.44
CA ASN A 520 -16.93 -0.74 10.24
C ASN A 520 -15.98 -1.50 11.19
N TYR A 521 -14.68 -1.20 11.11
CA TYR A 521 -13.68 -1.56 12.09
C TYR A 521 -13.43 -0.35 12.98
N ARG A 522 -13.63 -0.48 14.31
CA ARG A 522 -13.45 0.61 15.26
C ARG A 522 -12.09 0.51 15.93
N TYR A 523 -11.37 1.62 15.94
CA TYR A 523 -10.11 1.82 16.66
C TYR A 523 -10.38 2.57 17.95
N ARG A 524 -10.24 1.87 19.08
CA ARG A 524 -10.29 2.48 20.41
C ARG A 524 -8.84 2.66 20.84
N LEU A 525 -8.38 3.91 20.92
CA LEU A 525 -6.96 4.23 21.07
C LEU A 525 -6.30 3.53 22.27
N ASN A 526 -7.05 3.35 23.36
CA ASN A 526 -6.60 2.64 24.56
C ASN A 526 -6.68 1.10 24.48
N GLU A 527 -7.31 0.52 23.44
CA GLU A 527 -7.46 -0.93 23.29
C GLU A 527 -6.62 -1.49 22.11
N ILE A 528 -6.03 -0.62 21.27
CA ILE A 528 -5.35 -1.02 20.03
C ILE A 528 -4.26 -2.05 20.32
N ASP A 529 -3.38 -1.77 21.27
CA ASP A 529 -2.22 -2.61 21.57
C ASP A 529 -2.66 -3.99 22.11
N ALA A 530 -3.64 -4.00 23.05
CA ALA A 530 -4.19 -5.24 23.58
C ALA A 530 -4.92 -6.09 22.54
N ASN A 531 -5.68 -5.44 21.63
CA ASN A 531 -6.37 -6.12 20.54
C ASN A 531 -5.39 -6.71 19.52
N HIS A 532 -4.31 -5.98 19.21
CA HIS A 532 -3.23 -6.44 18.34
C HIS A 532 -2.60 -7.71 18.91
N GLU A 533 -2.16 -7.69 20.16
CA GLU A 533 -1.53 -8.83 20.83
C GLU A 533 -2.45 -10.05 20.87
N ALA A 534 -3.72 -9.86 21.25
CA ALA A 534 -4.71 -10.94 21.30
C ALA A 534 -4.96 -11.56 19.92
N TYR A 535 -4.97 -10.74 18.85
CA TYR A 535 -5.17 -11.27 17.50
C TYR A 535 -3.91 -11.96 16.96
N ARG A 536 -2.74 -11.36 17.13
CA ARG A 536 -1.47 -11.91 16.61
C ARG A 536 -1.00 -13.13 17.37
N GLY A 537 -1.16 -13.14 18.70
CA GLY A 537 -0.73 -14.23 19.58
C GLY A 537 -1.73 -15.40 19.63
N GLU A 538 -3.03 -15.09 19.73
CA GLU A 538 -4.07 -16.09 20.00
C GLU A 538 -5.04 -16.30 18.82
N GLY A 539 -4.98 -15.50 17.76
CA GLY A 539 -5.98 -15.52 16.68
C GLY A 539 -7.37 -15.02 17.11
N LYS A 540 -7.45 -14.30 18.24
CA LYS A 540 -8.70 -13.85 18.81
C LYS A 540 -9.29 -12.67 18.03
N VAL A 541 -10.50 -12.87 17.48
CA VAL A 541 -11.24 -11.83 16.76
C VAL A 541 -12.07 -11.02 17.76
N ASN A 542 -11.72 -9.75 17.92
CA ASN A 542 -12.51 -8.81 18.69
C ASN A 542 -13.67 -8.27 17.85
N ALA A 543 -14.91 -8.45 18.36
CA ALA A 543 -16.12 -8.02 17.67
C ALA A 543 -17.19 -7.55 18.65
N SER A 544 -18.09 -6.68 18.19
CA SER A 544 -19.22 -6.17 18.96
C SER A 544 -20.23 -7.30 19.26
N SER A 545 -21.05 -7.10 20.29
CA SER A 545 -22.17 -8.01 20.60
C SER A 545 -23.20 -8.03 19.48
N SER A 546 -23.46 -6.88 18.85
CA SER A 546 -24.38 -6.74 17.71
C SER A 546 -23.94 -7.55 16.49
N LEU A 547 -22.63 -7.53 16.13
CA LEU A 547 -22.12 -8.35 15.04
C LEU A 547 -22.18 -9.85 15.40
N ARG A 548 -21.83 -10.22 16.64
CA ARG A 548 -21.91 -11.63 17.10
C ARG A 548 -23.34 -12.15 17.13
N SER A 549 -24.33 -11.31 17.45
CA SER A 549 -25.74 -11.73 17.48
C SER A 549 -26.27 -12.12 16.11
N LEU A 550 -25.73 -11.54 15.01
CA LEU A 550 -26.11 -11.93 13.64
C LEU A 550 -25.84 -13.43 13.36
N THR A 551 -24.88 -14.04 14.00
CA THR A 551 -24.58 -15.47 13.78
C THR A 551 -25.43 -16.42 14.63
N ARG A 552 -26.18 -15.91 15.63
CA ARG A 552 -26.98 -16.73 16.57
C ARG A 552 -28.41 -16.97 16.12
N GLY A 553 -28.85 -16.33 15.05
CA GLY A 553 -30.22 -16.44 14.52
C GLY A 553 -30.42 -17.60 13.54
N ALA A 554 -29.66 -18.68 13.66
CA ALA A 554 -29.78 -19.88 12.84
C ALA A 554 -30.24 -21.08 13.67
#